data_bda3b19158fb5e3509294038e856e075
#
_entry.id   bda3b19158fb5e3509294038e856e075
#
_cell.length_a   1.000
_cell.length_b   1.000
_cell.length_c   1.000
_cell.angle_alpha   90.00
_cell.angle_beta   90.00
_cell.angle_gamma   90.00
#
_symmetry.space_group_name_H-M   'P 1'
#
loop_
_entity.id
_entity.type
_entity.pdbx_description
1 polymer ?
#
loop_
_entity_poly.entity_id
_entity_poly.type
_entity_poly.pdbx_seq_one_letter_code
_entity_poly.pdbx_strand_id
1 'polypeptide(L)'
;ARHTIDERRAKGQFIFTGSTAPGADATSHSGAGRFARMTMSTMTLFETGESDGSVSLSAVVAGDPLPFAAPSLTLPELAERVCRGGLPYNVGLPLEDALENVRDYVQTVADVDIHAPGGVNRDSERVRRMIRSLARGVGTELELQTIATDSDSSRVTTRDYLDALASIFVSVDQPAWFTHLRSKATLRKAPKRHLADP
;
A
#
# COMPACT_ATOMS: atom_id res chain seq x y z
N ALA A 1 -11.33 -23.13 -13.56
CA ALA A 1 -11.89 -21.79 -13.63
C ALA A 1 -11.96 -21.23 -15.06
N ARG A 2 -10.85 -21.18 -15.84
CA ARG A 2 -10.86 -20.60 -17.20
C ARG A 2 -11.86 -21.28 -18.12
N HIS A 3 -11.78 -22.60 -18.28
CA HIS A 3 -12.69 -23.38 -19.11
C HIS A 3 -14.16 -23.10 -18.74
N THR A 4 -14.47 -23.09 -17.46
CA THR A 4 -15.82 -22.79 -16.97
C THR A 4 -16.30 -21.38 -17.30
N ILE A 5 -15.39 -20.38 -17.23
CA ILE A 5 -15.70 -18.99 -17.60
C ILE A 5 -16.00 -18.89 -19.10
N ASP A 6 -15.17 -19.55 -19.92
CA ASP A 6 -15.32 -19.52 -21.38
C ASP A 6 -16.60 -20.24 -21.82
N GLU A 7 -16.98 -21.34 -21.17
CA GLU A 7 -18.22 -22.07 -21.45
C GLU A 7 -19.47 -21.28 -21.04
N ARG A 8 -19.47 -20.75 -19.82
CA ARG A 8 -20.66 -20.06 -19.27
C ARG A 8 -20.84 -18.64 -19.75
N ARG A 9 -19.80 -18.00 -20.30
CA ARG A 9 -19.79 -16.61 -20.78
C ARG A 9 -20.36 -15.59 -19.79
N ALA A 10 -20.42 -15.91 -18.50
CA ALA A 10 -20.92 -15.07 -17.45
C ALA A 10 -19.76 -14.39 -16.71
N LYS A 11 -19.95 -13.13 -16.29
CA LYS A 11 -18.96 -12.36 -15.51
C LYS A 11 -19.15 -12.61 -14.02
N GLY A 12 -18.09 -12.39 -13.22
CA GLY A 12 -18.18 -12.40 -11.75
C GLY A 12 -18.44 -13.77 -11.12
N GLN A 13 -18.08 -14.86 -11.80
CA GLN A 13 -18.36 -16.23 -11.30
C GLN A 13 -17.37 -16.69 -10.21
N PHE A 14 -16.19 -16.11 -10.14
CA PHE A 14 -15.12 -16.50 -9.23
C PHE A 14 -14.46 -15.28 -8.62
N ILE A 15 -14.13 -15.39 -7.34
CA ILE A 15 -13.28 -14.46 -6.61
C ILE A 15 -12.06 -15.25 -6.16
N PHE A 16 -10.88 -14.79 -6.53
CA PHE A 16 -9.60 -15.33 -6.06
C PHE A 16 -8.95 -14.29 -5.16
N THR A 17 -8.52 -14.71 -4.00
CA THR A 17 -7.84 -13.85 -3.04
C THR A 17 -6.44 -14.34 -2.77
N GLY A 18 -5.54 -13.44 -2.43
CA GLY A 18 -4.17 -13.74 -2.04
C GLY A 18 -3.51 -12.55 -1.40
N SER A 19 -2.58 -12.78 -0.48
CA SER A 19 -1.81 -11.78 0.23
C SER A 19 -0.57 -11.30 -0.54
N THR A 20 -0.30 -11.87 -1.71
CA THR A 20 0.86 -11.53 -2.54
C THR A 20 0.44 -11.37 -3.99
N ALA A 21 0.97 -10.37 -4.66
CA ALA A 21 0.78 -10.21 -6.10
C ALA A 21 1.40 -11.41 -6.84
N PRO A 22 0.69 -12.04 -7.80
CA PRO A 22 1.26 -13.13 -8.59
C PRO A 22 2.52 -12.65 -9.31
N GLY A 23 3.64 -13.38 -9.15
CA GLY A 23 4.86 -13.10 -9.88
C GLY A 23 4.66 -13.21 -11.40
N ALA A 24 5.47 -12.52 -12.17
CA ALA A 24 5.41 -12.54 -13.63
C ALA A 24 5.53 -13.97 -14.20
N ASP A 25 6.31 -14.83 -13.56
CA ASP A 25 6.57 -16.21 -13.95
C ASP A 25 5.47 -17.19 -13.54
N ALA A 26 4.59 -16.81 -12.59
CA ALA A 26 3.51 -17.66 -12.11
C ALA A 26 2.35 -17.78 -13.11
N THR A 27 2.33 -16.96 -14.15
CA THR A 27 1.26 -16.92 -15.13
C THR A 27 1.72 -17.41 -16.50
N SER A 28 1.59 -18.70 -16.78
CA SER A 28 1.76 -19.22 -18.15
C SER A 28 0.80 -18.59 -19.17
N HIS A 29 -0.20 -17.84 -18.70
CA HIS A 29 -1.13 -17.04 -19.51
C HIS A 29 -1.64 -15.84 -18.74
N SER A 30 -1.67 -14.67 -19.37
CA SER A 30 -2.03 -13.38 -18.74
C SER A 30 -3.47 -13.31 -18.19
N GLY A 31 -4.38 -14.15 -18.67
CA GLY A 31 -5.81 -14.03 -18.34
C GLY A 31 -6.46 -12.74 -18.82
N ALA A 32 -5.82 -12.03 -19.76
CA ALA A 32 -6.31 -10.75 -20.27
C ALA A 32 -7.77 -10.86 -20.73
N GLY A 33 -8.58 -9.88 -20.34
CA GLY A 33 -10.02 -9.83 -20.65
C GLY A 33 -10.91 -10.76 -19.80
N ARG A 34 -10.34 -11.59 -18.90
CA ARG A 34 -11.10 -12.52 -18.04
C ARG A 34 -11.03 -12.19 -16.56
N PHE A 35 -10.01 -11.45 -16.14
CA PHE A 35 -9.78 -11.09 -14.75
C PHE A 35 -9.78 -9.58 -14.57
N ALA A 36 -10.53 -9.10 -13.58
CA ALA A 36 -10.33 -7.79 -12.98
C ALA A 36 -9.49 -7.98 -11.73
N ARG A 37 -8.51 -7.11 -11.51
CA ARG A 37 -7.70 -7.08 -10.29
C ARG A 37 -8.20 -5.96 -9.40
N MET A 38 -8.35 -6.25 -8.12
CA MET A 38 -8.69 -5.28 -7.09
C MET A 38 -7.69 -5.46 -5.95
N THR A 39 -7.08 -4.37 -5.53
CA THR A 39 -6.23 -4.34 -4.33
C THR A 39 -7.09 -3.85 -3.18
N MET A 40 -7.07 -4.58 -2.07
CA MET A 40 -7.68 -4.13 -0.82
C MET A 40 -6.61 -3.37 -0.04
N SER A 41 -6.95 -2.17 0.42
CA SER A 41 -6.15 -1.38 1.35
C SER A 41 -6.62 -1.61 2.78
N THR A 42 -5.88 -1.08 3.74
CA THR A 42 -6.33 -0.97 5.13
C THR A 42 -7.56 -0.07 5.23
N MET A 43 -8.32 -0.18 6.32
CA MET A 43 -9.58 0.55 6.50
C MET A 43 -9.35 2.05 6.62
N THR A 44 -10.17 2.80 5.92
CA THR A 44 -10.22 4.27 6.00
C THR A 44 -11.00 4.72 7.24
N LEU A 45 -10.88 5.98 7.64
CA LEU A 45 -11.68 6.56 8.72
C LEU A 45 -13.20 6.52 8.43
N PHE A 46 -13.60 6.43 7.16
CA PHE A 46 -15.00 6.23 6.79
C PHE A 46 -15.48 4.80 7.09
N GLU A 47 -14.64 3.80 6.77
CA GLU A 47 -14.95 2.39 7.02
C GLU A 47 -14.91 2.03 8.50
N THR A 48 -14.10 2.74 9.29
CA THR A 48 -14.08 2.60 10.77
C THR A 48 -15.18 3.40 11.48
N GLY A 49 -15.99 4.17 10.73
CA GLY A 49 -17.12 4.94 11.27
C GLY A 49 -16.74 6.27 11.91
N GLU A 50 -15.51 6.72 11.77
CA GLU A 50 -14.99 7.98 12.34
C GLU A 50 -15.15 9.17 11.39
N SER A 51 -15.38 8.91 10.12
CA SER A 51 -15.73 9.91 9.10
C SER A 51 -17.11 9.60 8.53
N ASP A 52 -17.95 10.61 8.37
CA ASP A 52 -19.27 10.52 7.75
C ASP A 52 -19.23 10.58 6.21
N GLY A 53 -18.05 10.81 5.63
CA GLY A 53 -17.87 10.95 4.18
C GLY A 53 -18.50 12.19 3.57
N SER A 54 -18.88 13.19 4.38
CA SER A 54 -19.54 14.41 3.92
C SER A 54 -18.67 15.25 2.95
N VAL A 55 -17.34 15.11 3.06
CA VAL A 55 -16.39 15.76 2.15
C VAL A 55 -15.99 14.81 1.04
N SER A 56 -16.40 15.11 -0.19
CA SER A 56 -16.08 14.32 -1.38
C SER A 56 -14.97 14.99 -2.20
N LEU A 57 -13.91 14.23 -2.54
CA LEU A 57 -12.85 14.74 -3.41
C LEU A 57 -13.38 15.14 -4.79
N SER A 58 -14.36 14.41 -5.34
CA SER A 58 -14.98 14.77 -6.63
C SER A 58 -15.73 16.10 -6.55
N ALA A 59 -16.43 16.38 -5.45
CA ALA A 59 -17.08 17.67 -5.21
C ALA A 59 -16.05 18.80 -5.08
N VAL A 60 -14.93 18.57 -4.37
CA VAL A 60 -13.82 19.54 -4.27
C VAL A 60 -13.26 19.86 -5.64
N VAL A 61 -13.01 18.86 -6.47
CA VAL A 61 -12.49 19.05 -7.85
C VAL A 61 -13.51 19.75 -8.75
N ALA A 62 -14.81 19.51 -8.56
CA ALA A 62 -15.88 20.21 -9.27
C ALA A 62 -16.06 21.68 -8.83
N GLY A 63 -15.45 22.08 -7.71
CA GLY A 63 -15.59 23.41 -7.14
C GLY A 63 -16.87 23.60 -6.33
N ASP A 64 -17.51 22.51 -5.91
CA ASP A 64 -18.69 22.56 -5.06
C ASP A 64 -18.32 23.11 -3.66
N PRO A 65 -19.24 23.86 -3.01
CA PRO A 65 -19.03 24.30 -1.65
C PRO A 65 -18.80 23.11 -0.72
N LEU A 66 -17.72 23.18 0.08
CA LEU A 66 -17.48 22.17 1.10
C LEU A 66 -18.51 22.34 2.23
N PRO A 67 -19.14 21.26 2.68
CA PRO A 67 -19.97 21.33 3.86
C PRO A 67 -19.11 21.70 5.06
N PHE A 68 -19.59 22.58 5.91
CA PHE A 68 -18.94 22.85 7.19
C PHE A 68 -19.26 21.66 8.12
N ALA A 69 -18.29 20.81 8.30
CA ALA A 69 -18.36 19.71 9.27
C ALA A 69 -17.50 20.08 10.48
N ALA A 70 -18.05 20.01 11.68
CA ALA A 70 -17.25 20.06 12.87
C ALA A 70 -16.36 18.82 12.92
N PRO A 71 -15.05 18.94 13.26
CA PRO A 71 -14.20 17.77 13.38
C PRO A 71 -14.75 16.84 14.46
N SER A 72 -14.94 15.57 14.14
CA SER A 72 -15.37 14.54 15.07
C SER A 72 -14.23 14.06 15.98
N LEU A 73 -12.99 14.27 15.56
CA LEU A 73 -11.78 13.85 16.28
C LEU A 73 -10.97 15.06 16.72
N THR A 74 -10.46 14.99 17.92
CA THR A 74 -9.41 15.91 18.39
C THR A 74 -8.05 15.52 17.79
N LEU A 75 -7.07 16.42 17.85
CA LEU A 75 -5.72 16.13 17.36
C LEU A 75 -5.06 14.92 18.07
N PRO A 76 -5.16 14.75 19.41
CA PRO A 76 -4.68 13.54 20.07
C PRO A 76 -5.37 12.26 19.58
N GLU A 77 -6.69 12.27 19.40
CA GLU A 77 -7.43 11.14 18.88
C GLU A 77 -7.01 10.80 17.44
N LEU A 78 -6.79 11.81 16.59
CA LEU A 78 -6.27 11.59 15.25
C LEU A 78 -4.87 10.95 15.27
N ALA A 79 -3.98 11.44 16.15
CA ALA A 79 -2.66 10.85 16.34
C ALA A 79 -2.75 9.39 16.79
N GLU A 80 -3.68 9.08 17.69
CA GLU A 80 -3.97 7.69 18.10
C GLU A 80 -4.39 6.82 16.92
N ARG A 81 -5.27 7.33 16.02
CA ARG A 81 -5.70 6.60 14.81
C ARG A 81 -4.55 6.33 13.85
N VAL A 82 -3.69 7.32 13.66
CA VAL A 82 -2.47 7.15 12.85
C VAL A 82 -1.55 6.08 13.44
N CYS A 83 -1.36 6.06 14.76
CA CYS A 83 -0.54 5.04 15.42
C CYS A 83 -1.14 3.63 15.41
N ARG A 84 -2.47 3.52 15.49
CA ARG A 84 -3.21 2.24 15.43
C ARG A 84 -3.23 1.64 14.04
N GLY A 85 -3.25 2.50 13.02
CA GLY A 85 -3.43 2.12 11.62
C GLY A 85 -4.86 1.67 11.30
N GLY A 86 -5.06 1.21 10.08
CA GLY A 86 -6.35 0.76 9.53
C GLY A 86 -6.46 -0.75 9.36
N LEU A 87 -5.60 -1.56 9.99
CA LEU A 87 -5.72 -3.01 9.93
C LEU A 87 -7.01 -3.46 10.66
N PRO A 88 -7.91 -4.24 10.01
CA PRO A 88 -9.24 -4.53 10.55
C PRO A 88 -9.24 -5.13 11.96
N TYR A 89 -8.25 -5.96 12.28
CA TYR A 89 -8.15 -6.60 13.60
C TYR A 89 -7.71 -5.62 14.71
N ASN A 90 -7.21 -4.43 14.38
CA ASN A 90 -6.86 -3.40 15.35
C ASN A 90 -8.03 -2.46 15.68
N VAL A 91 -9.06 -2.46 14.84
CA VAL A 91 -10.22 -1.58 15.02
C VAL A 91 -10.98 -1.97 16.30
N GLY A 92 -11.17 -1.01 17.18
CA GLY A 92 -11.87 -1.22 18.45
C GLY A 92 -11.04 -1.80 19.59
N LEU A 93 -9.77 -2.14 19.36
CA LEU A 93 -8.85 -2.56 20.42
C LEU A 93 -8.37 -1.35 21.26
N PRO A 94 -7.99 -1.57 22.53
CA PRO A 94 -7.17 -0.62 23.28
C PRO A 94 -5.91 -0.23 22.48
N LEU A 95 -5.46 1.01 22.62
CA LEU A 95 -4.32 1.49 21.84
C LEU A 95 -3.05 0.66 22.10
N GLU A 96 -2.80 0.26 23.34
CA GLU A 96 -1.63 -0.53 23.72
C GLU A 96 -1.58 -1.86 22.97
N ASP A 97 -2.69 -2.60 22.95
CA ASP A 97 -2.83 -3.88 22.24
C ASP A 97 -2.66 -3.69 20.71
N ALA A 98 -3.25 -2.64 20.16
CA ALA A 98 -3.12 -2.33 18.74
C ALA A 98 -1.67 -1.99 18.35
N LEU A 99 -0.93 -1.26 19.20
CA LEU A 99 0.48 -0.94 18.97
C LEU A 99 1.37 -2.19 19.06
N GLU A 100 1.06 -3.14 19.94
CA GLU A 100 1.76 -4.41 20.00
C GLU A 100 1.54 -5.20 18.69
N ASN A 101 0.29 -5.33 18.25
CA ASN A 101 -0.05 -5.98 16.98
C ASN A 101 0.66 -5.35 15.77
N VAL A 102 0.77 -4.01 15.72
CA VAL A 102 1.48 -3.32 14.63
C VAL A 102 2.97 -3.66 14.64
N ARG A 103 3.60 -3.71 15.84
CA ARG A 103 5.01 -4.11 15.96
C ARG A 103 5.24 -5.54 15.47
N ASP A 104 4.38 -6.46 15.89
CA ASP A 104 4.43 -7.87 15.50
C ASP A 104 4.21 -8.03 13.98
N TYR A 105 3.29 -7.24 13.42
CA TYR A 105 3.07 -7.23 11.97
C TYR A 105 4.33 -6.78 11.21
N VAL A 106 4.97 -5.68 11.61
CA VAL A 106 6.20 -5.20 10.98
C VAL A 106 7.33 -6.24 11.10
N GLN A 107 7.41 -6.93 12.24
CA GLN A 107 8.36 -8.00 12.44
C GLN A 107 8.08 -9.19 11.51
N THR A 108 6.83 -9.62 11.40
CA THR A 108 6.40 -10.70 10.50
C THR A 108 6.71 -10.36 9.05
N VAL A 109 6.42 -9.13 8.61
CA VAL A 109 6.77 -8.65 7.28
C VAL A 109 8.27 -8.79 7.01
N ALA A 110 9.11 -8.36 7.95
CA ALA A 110 10.56 -8.37 7.78
C ALA A 110 11.17 -9.77 7.85
N ASP A 111 10.61 -10.67 8.65
CA ASP A 111 11.20 -11.98 8.93
C ASP A 111 10.59 -13.13 8.11
N VAL A 112 9.36 -12.95 7.60
CA VAL A 112 8.61 -14.02 6.92
C VAL A 112 8.12 -13.57 5.53
N ASP A 113 7.24 -12.59 5.48
CA ASP A 113 6.49 -12.26 4.27
C ASP A 113 7.38 -11.74 3.13
N ILE A 114 8.45 -11.04 3.47
CA ILE A 114 9.41 -10.48 2.50
C ILE A 114 10.10 -11.56 1.64
N HIS A 115 10.12 -12.80 2.09
CA HIS A 115 10.73 -13.91 1.37
C HIS A 115 9.78 -14.55 0.36
N ALA A 116 8.47 -14.36 0.50
CA ALA A 116 7.46 -14.96 -0.37
C ALA A 116 7.62 -14.53 -1.85
N PRO A 117 7.89 -13.27 -2.19
CA PRO A 117 8.13 -12.87 -3.57
C PRO A 117 9.40 -13.51 -4.15
N GLY A 118 9.22 -14.42 -5.11
CA GLY A 118 10.30 -15.12 -5.80
C GLY A 118 11.07 -16.15 -4.97
N GLY A 119 10.67 -16.44 -3.73
CA GLY A 119 11.38 -17.36 -2.84
C GLY A 119 12.82 -16.92 -2.50
N VAL A 120 13.10 -15.62 -2.59
CA VAL A 120 14.43 -15.05 -2.36
C VAL A 120 14.63 -14.78 -0.87
N ASN A 121 15.75 -15.27 -0.32
CA ASN A 121 16.13 -14.96 1.06
C ASN A 121 16.65 -13.50 1.14
N ARG A 122 15.94 -12.63 1.86
CA ARG A 122 16.27 -11.23 2.07
C ARG A 122 16.67 -10.97 3.52
N ASP A 123 17.61 -10.08 3.74
CA ASP A 123 18.10 -9.72 5.08
C ASP A 123 17.04 -8.91 5.83
N SER A 124 16.50 -9.49 6.91
CA SER A 124 15.43 -8.89 7.72
C SER A 124 15.82 -7.54 8.34
N GLU A 125 17.07 -7.36 8.74
CA GLU A 125 17.52 -6.09 9.33
C GLU A 125 17.56 -4.97 8.28
N ARG A 126 17.99 -5.29 7.07
CA ARG A 126 17.90 -4.34 5.95
C ARG A 126 16.45 -3.98 5.61
N VAL A 127 15.55 -4.96 5.65
CA VAL A 127 14.10 -4.71 5.47
C VAL A 127 13.60 -3.74 6.53
N ARG A 128 13.92 -3.96 7.81
CA ARG A 128 13.51 -3.05 8.90
C ARG A 128 14.05 -1.64 8.71
N ARG A 129 15.32 -1.49 8.32
CA ARG A 129 15.91 -0.17 8.03
C ARG A 129 15.22 0.50 6.85
N MET A 130 14.87 -0.26 5.82
CA MET A 130 14.17 0.24 4.65
C MET A 130 12.76 0.71 4.98
N ILE A 131 11.99 -0.05 5.77
CA ILE A 131 10.67 0.35 6.26
C ILE A 131 10.79 1.66 7.06
N ARG A 132 11.79 1.80 7.94
CA ARG A 132 12.03 3.04 8.69
C ARG A 132 12.38 4.22 7.78
N SER A 133 13.18 4.01 6.73
CA SER A 133 13.51 5.04 5.75
C SER A 133 12.25 5.49 4.99
N LEU A 134 11.40 4.54 4.57
CA LEU A 134 10.11 4.83 3.94
C LEU A 134 9.19 5.62 4.87
N ALA A 135 9.05 5.22 6.13
CA ALA A 135 8.23 5.89 7.12
C ALA A 135 8.67 7.34 7.37
N ARG A 136 9.98 7.60 7.42
CA ARG A 136 10.53 8.97 7.56
C ARG A 136 10.29 9.84 6.33
N GLY A 137 10.24 9.24 5.15
CA GLY A 137 10.05 9.91 3.87
C GLY A 137 8.65 9.77 3.29
N VAL A 138 7.67 9.36 4.08
CA VAL A 138 6.31 9.09 3.60
C VAL A 138 5.71 10.30 2.88
N GLY A 139 5.10 10.08 1.72
CA GLY A 139 4.48 11.13 0.91
C GLY A 139 5.46 12.07 0.21
N THR A 140 6.76 11.82 0.29
CA THR A 140 7.79 12.61 -0.38
C THR A 140 8.37 11.90 -1.61
N GLU A 141 9.06 12.65 -2.48
CA GLU A 141 9.84 12.11 -3.59
C GLU A 141 11.16 11.51 -3.03
N LEU A 142 11.05 10.38 -2.32
CA LEU A 142 12.19 9.73 -1.69
C LEU A 142 13.04 9.00 -2.74
N GLU A 143 14.25 9.47 -2.94
CA GLU A 143 15.16 8.89 -3.92
C GLU A 143 15.68 7.51 -3.50
N LEU A 144 15.85 6.63 -4.48
CA LEU A 144 16.39 5.28 -4.28
C LEU A 144 17.76 5.30 -3.59
N GLN A 145 18.59 6.31 -3.85
CA GLN A 145 19.91 6.44 -3.24
C GLN A 145 19.82 6.70 -1.73
N THR A 146 18.86 7.50 -1.30
CA THR A 146 18.63 7.76 0.14
C THR A 146 18.28 6.49 0.86
N ILE A 147 17.33 5.71 0.33
CA ILE A 147 16.92 4.44 0.93
C ILE A 147 18.10 3.44 0.94
N ALA A 148 18.90 3.40 -0.13
CA ALA A 148 20.06 2.54 -0.22
C ALA A 148 21.09 2.85 0.87
N THR A 149 21.33 4.15 1.11
CA THR A 149 22.24 4.60 2.17
C THR A 149 21.70 4.25 3.56
N ASP A 150 20.42 4.54 3.82
CA ASP A 150 19.78 4.27 5.11
C ASP A 150 19.74 2.78 5.45
N SER A 151 19.57 1.91 4.44
CA SER A 151 19.50 0.46 4.61
C SER A 151 20.84 -0.27 4.46
N ASP A 152 21.93 0.47 4.25
CA ASP A 152 23.29 -0.09 4.00
C ASP A 152 23.26 -1.14 2.89
N SER A 153 22.69 -0.77 1.74
CA SER A 153 22.53 -1.67 0.61
C SER A 153 22.89 -1.01 -0.73
N SER A 154 23.12 -1.84 -1.74
CA SER A 154 23.30 -1.35 -3.10
C SER A 154 21.98 -0.86 -3.70
N ARG A 155 22.02 0.03 -4.69
CA ARG A 155 20.80 0.46 -5.41
C ARG A 155 20.02 -0.69 -6.05
N VAL A 156 20.73 -1.74 -6.50
CA VAL A 156 20.11 -2.93 -7.09
C VAL A 156 19.36 -3.71 -6.03
N THR A 157 19.99 -3.98 -4.89
CA THR A 157 19.39 -4.65 -3.73
C THR A 157 18.20 -3.85 -3.20
N THR A 158 18.35 -2.53 -3.08
CA THR A 158 17.27 -1.65 -2.61
C THR A 158 16.04 -1.75 -3.51
N ARG A 159 16.24 -1.78 -4.82
CA ARG A 159 15.13 -1.92 -5.78
C ARG A 159 14.43 -3.26 -5.62
N ASP A 160 15.18 -4.36 -5.56
CA ASP A 160 14.60 -5.70 -5.34
C ASP A 160 13.75 -5.76 -4.05
N TYR A 161 14.23 -5.17 -2.96
CA TYR A 161 13.52 -5.15 -1.69
C TYR A 161 12.27 -4.27 -1.74
N LEU A 162 12.33 -3.11 -2.41
CA LEU A 162 11.16 -2.25 -2.62
C LEU A 162 10.10 -2.95 -3.48
N ASP A 163 10.52 -3.62 -4.55
CA ASP A 163 9.62 -4.39 -5.41
C ASP A 163 8.98 -5.54 -4.62
N ALA A 164 9.72 -6.19 -3.73
CA ALA A 164 9.20 -7.22 -2.83
C ALA A 164 8.17 -6.63 -1.84
N LEU A 165 8.48 -5.52 -1.15
CA LEU A 165 7.54 -4.84 -0.26
C LEU A 165 6.25 -4.41 -0.97
N ALA A 166 6.36 -3.91 -2.20
CA ALA A 166 5.21 -3.56 -3.02
C ALA A 166 4.37 -4.78 -3.42
N SER A 167 5.02 -5.92 -3.71
CA SER A 167 4.33 -7.15 -4.12
C SER A 167 3.56 -7.84 -2.99
N ILE A 168 3.94 -7.58 -1.73
CA ILE A 168 3.21 -8.00 -0.52
C ILE A 168 2.32 -6.88 0.05
N PHE A 169 2.09 -5.82 -0.71
CA PHE A 169 1.20 -4.71 -0.38
C PHE A 169 1.57 -3.89 0.86
N VAL A 170 2.86 -3.87 1.26
CA VAL A 170 3.35 -3.09 2.41
C VAL A 170 3.71 -1.66 2.00
N SER A 171 4.17 -1.46 0.76
CA SER A 171 4.48 -0.13 0.24
C SER A 171 3.72 0.17 -1.04
N VAL A 172 3.44 1.44 -1.27
CA VAL A 172 2.75 1.95 -2.46
C VAL A 172 3.53 3.12 -3.04
N ASP A 173 3.87 3.02 -4.31
CA ASP A 173 4.51 4.09 -5.06
C ASP A 173 3.44 4.87 -5.83
N GLN A 174 3.33 6.18 -5.54
CA GLN A 174 2.49 7.10 -6.29
C GLN A 174 3.33 7.78 -7.38
N PRO A 175 3.13 7.45 -8.65
CA PRO A 175 3.89 8.06 -9.74
C PRO A 175 3.56 9.54 -9.87
N ALA A 176 4.52 10.32 -10.38
CA ALA A 176 4.30 11.73 -10.67
C ALA A 176 3.22 11.91 -11.72
N TRP A 177 2.28 12.83 -11.47
CA TRP A 177 1.28 13.24 -12.43
C TRP A 177 1.65 14.57 -13.10
N PHE A 178 1.30 14.73 -14.35
CA PHE A 178 1.53 15.96 -15.10
C PHE A 178 0.37 16.25 -16.06
N THR A 179 0.01 17.52 -16.23
CA THR A 179 -1.09 17.94 -17.09
C THR A 179 -0.84 17.65 -18.58
N HIS A 180 0.43 17.61 -19.00
CA HIS A 180 0.79 17.36 -20.39
C HIS A 180 1.14 15.90 -20.64
N LEU A 181 0.30 15.16 -21.35
CA LEU A 181 0.45 13.74 -21.69
C LEU A 181 1.79 13.39 -22.36
N ARG A 182 2.43 14.34 -23.04
CA ARG A 182 3.72 14.15 -23.72
C ARG A 182 4.92 14.59 -22.88
N SER A 183 4.72 14.98 -21.62
CA SER A 183 5.83 15.41 -20.77
C SER A 183 6.73 14.25 -20.37
N LYS A 184 8.02 14.34 -20.66
CA LYS A 184 9.02 13.39 -20.18
C LYS A 184 9.34 13.58 -18.69
N ALA A 185 8.84 14.64 -18.06
CA ALA A 185 9.12 14.96 -16.65
C ALA A 185 8.59 13.85 -15.70
N THR A 186 7.41 13.29 -16.00
CA THR A 186 6.82 12.19 -15.23
C THR A 186 7.68 10.93 -15.18
N LEU A 187 8.39 10.63 -16.28
CA LEU A 187 9.26 9.46 -16.38
C LEU A 187 10.59 9.61 -15.63
N ARG A 188 10.96 10.85 -15.26
CA ARG A 188 12.25 11.17 -14.65
C ARG A 188 12.15 11.48 -13.16
N LYS A 189 10.95 11.73 -12.65
CA LYS A 189 10.74 12.01 -11.23
C LYS A 189 10.60 10.72 -10.44
N ALA A 190 11.20 10.71 -9.24
CA ALA A 190 10.95 9.65 -8.28
C ALA A 190 9.45 9.67 -7.88
N PRO A 191 8.83 8.52 -7.68
CA PRO A 191 7.47 8.46 -7.15
C PRO A 191 7.45 8.98 -5.71
N LYS A 192 6.31 9.48 -5.27
CA LYS A 192 6.06 9.62 -3.84
C LYS A 192 5.84 8.23 -3.25
N ARG A 193 6.52 7.96 -2.15
CA ARG A 193 6.46 6.64 -1.51
C ARG A 193 5.61 6.70 -0.26
N HIS A 194 4.77 5.70 -0.11
CA HIS A 194 3.86 5.54 1.02
C HIS A 194 4.01 4.13 1.58
N LEU A 195 3.78 3.98 2.88
CA LEU A 195 3.38 2.71 3.43
C LEU A 195 1.90 2.51 3.15
N ALA A 196 1.45 1.26 3.07
CA ALA A 196 0.04 0.94 2.81
C ALA A 196 -0.85 1.25 4.02
N ASP A 197 -0.26 1.33 5.20
CA ASP A 197 -0.88 1.72 6.48
C ASP A 197 -0.03 2.80 7.15
N PRO A 198 -0.62 3.78 7.86
CA PRO A 198 0.11 4.86 8.53
C PRO A 198 1.15 4.38 9.52
#